data_fb4245cc3f7505f2a81d1ca197a235c4
#
_entry.id   fb4245cc3f7505f2a81d1ca197a235c4
#
_cell.length_a   1.000
_cell.length_b   1.000
_cell.length_c   1.000
_cell.angle_alpha   90.00
_cell.angle_beta   90.00
_cell.angle_gamma   90.00
#
_symmetry.space_group_name_H-M   'P 1'
#
loop_
_entity.id
_entity.type
_entity.pdbx_description
1 polymer ?
#
loop_
_entity_poly.entity_id
_entity_poly.type
_entity_poly.pdbx_seq_one_letter_code
_entity_poly.pdbx_strand_id
1 'polypeptide(L)'
;QLREPRLSYQACADSIAKDFRRAADLLPIDWDNTTVGKNTAGKNQTRITKMAALGYLGKNYLYAGSPLMNKMATGKEEYNKAYCQKAAEALGEMLALVESGQTKFGLLPFKEYSANFYTIDQDGKMAGQSQDNSIVEAIFRGPCYGWNDTNWGLSKQFGIKRFTYSGVRSMPTANYVNYYGMANGLPLTDATSGFDKTHPWKGRDPRFYHDIMFDGEKTIKGTLKGEDENYRYANLYTGGN
;
A
#
# COMPACT_ATOMS: atom_id res chain seq x y z
N GLN A 1 -27.51 -11.47 30.00
CA GLN A 1 -26.39 -11.19 29.10
C GLN A 1 -25.79 -12.53 28.69
N LEU A 2 -25.89 -12.86 27.40
CA LEU A 2 -25.21 -14.02 26.81
C LEU A 2 -23.69 -13.75 26.88
N ARG A 3 -22.99 -14.52 27.68
CA ARG A 3 -21.52 -14.51 27.74
C ARG A 3 -20.99 -15.60 26.83
N GLU A 4 -20.98 -15.34 25.52
CA GLU A 4 -20.32 -16.22 24.58
C GLU A 4 -18.79 -16.16 24.81
N PRO A 5 -18.12 -17.31 24.91
CA PRO A 5 -16.66 -17.34 24.99
C PRO A 5 -16.04 -16.80 23.69
N ARG A 6 -14.88 -16.16 23.80
CA ARG A 6 -14.13 -15.74 22.60
C ARG A 6 -13.70 -16.97 21.80
N LEU A 7 -13.96 -16.93 20.52
CA LEU A 7 -13.42 -17.91 19.59
C LEU A 7 -11.88 -17.81 19.51
N SER A 8 -11.25 -18.92 19.20
CA SER A 8 -9.81 -18.88 18.87
C SER A 8 -9.58 -18.03 17.62
N TYR A 9 -8.37 -17.46 17.49
CA TYR A 9 -8.00 -16.69 16.29
C TYR A 9 -8.20 -17.50 15.01
N GLN A 10 -7.81 -18.78 15.02
CA GLN A 10 -7.95 -19.67 13.86
C GLN A 10 -9.43 -19.91 13.50
N ALA A 11 -10.29 -20.12 14.48
CA ALA A 11 -11.72 -20.26 14.24
C ALA A 11 -12.36 -18.99 13.63
N CYS A 12 -11.90 -17.81 14.08
CA CYS A 12 -12.29 -16.53 13.48
C CYS A 12 -11.76 -16.42 12.05
N ALA A 13 -10.49 -16.74 11.81
CA ALA A 13 -9.88 -16.70 10.50
C ALA A 13 -10.59 -17.63 9.49
N ASP A 14 -10.97 -18.84 9.92
CA ASP A 14 -11.72 -19.77 9.07
C ASP A 14 -13.13 -19.26 8.75
N SER A 15 -13.79 -18.61 9.69
CA SER A 15 -15.11 -18.01 9.47
C SER A 15 -15.02 -16.84 8.49
N ILE A 16 -14.07 -15.93 8.68
CA ILE A 16 -13.78 -14.82 7.79
C ILE A 16 -13.43 -15.32 6.39
N ALA A 17 -12.65 -16.41 6.31
CA ALA A 17 -12.27 -17.00 5.03
C ALA A 17 -13.46 -17.53 4.24
N LYS A 18 -14.44 -18.16 4.92
CA LYS A 18 -15.68 -18.61 4.27
C LYS A 18 -16.45 -17.44 3.66
N ASP A 19 -16.54 -16.32 4.38
CA ASP A 19 -17.24 -15.14 3.90
C ASP A 19 -16.53 -14.51 2.71
N PHE A 20 -15.20 -14.35 2.76
CA PHE A 20 -14.43 -13.84 1.63
C PHE A 20 -14.48 -14.79 0.42
N ARG A 21 -14.42 -16.11 0.63
CA ARG A 21 -14.56 -17.07 -0.46
C ARG A 21 -15.92 -16.92 -1.14
N ARG A 22 -16.99 -16.90 -0.35
CA ARG A 22 -18.33 -16.67 -0.87
C ARG A 22 -18.46 -15.35 -1.60
N ALA A 23 -17.86 -14.28 -1.06
CA ALA A 23 -17.83 -12.98 -1.71
C ALA A 23 -17.10 -13.06 -3.06
N ALA A 24 -15.94 -13.71 -3.12
CA ALA A 24 -15.19 -13.89 -4.36
C ALA A 24 -15.94 -14.71 -5.41
N ASP A 25 -16.79 -15.65 -5.00
CA ASP A 25 -17.60 -16.47 -5.93
C ASP A 25 -18.79 -15.69 -6.50
N LEU A 26 -19.31 -14.71 -5.76
CA LEU A 26 -20.51 -13.95 -6.13
C LEU A 26 -20.21 -12.60 -6.78
N LEU A 27 -19.06 -11.98 -6.45
CA LEU A 27 -18.70 -10.65 -6.94
C LEU A 27 -18.15 -10.71 -8.36
N PRO A 28 -18.44 -9.72 -9.19
CA PRO A 28 -17.84 -9.61 -10.52
C PRO A 28 -16.36 -9.26 -10.43
N ILE A 29 -15.60 -9.62 -11.47
CA ILE A 29 -14.21 -9.20 -11.65
C ILE A 29 -14.17 -7.70 -11.87
N ASP A 30 -15.05 -7.17 -12.72
CA ASP A 30 -15.21 -5.75 -13.01
C ASP A 30 -16.70 -5.41 -13.08
N TRP A 31 -17.12 -4.42 -12.30
CA TRP A 31 -18.50 -3.95 -12.28
C TRP A 31 -18.93 -3.32 -13.59
N ASP A 32 -18.02 -2.67 -14.32
CA ASP A 32 -18.33 -2.02 -15.59
C ASP A 32 -18.82 -3.02 -16.65
N ASN A 33 -18.49 -4.30 -16.50
CA ASN A 33 -18.92 -5.39 -17.37
C ASN A 33 -20.26 -6.03 -16.98
N THR A 34 -20.85 -5.62 -15.87
CA THR A 34 -22.15 -6.15 -15.40
C THR A 34 -23.33 -5.34 -15.96
N THR A 35 -24.50 -5.94 -16.03
CA THR A 35 -25.73 -5.26 -16.47
C THR A 35 -26.00 -4.02 -15.62
N VAL A 36 -25.85 -4.12 -14.31
CA VAL A 36 -26.08 -2.99 -13.38
C VAL A 36 -24.98 -1.95 -13.48
N GLY A 37 -23.71 -2.38 -13.56
CA GLY A 37 -22.56 -1.50 -13.56
C GLY A 37 -22.38 -0.70 -14.85
N LYS A 38 -22.91 -1.20 -15.99
CA LYS A 38 -22.91 -0.47 -17.27
C LYS A 38 -23.60 0.89 -17.20
N ASN A 39 -24.61 1.03 -16.35
CA ASN A 39 -25.32 2.31 -16.17
C ASN A 39 -24.46 3.37 -15.45
N THR A 40 -23.39 2.92 -14.79
CA THR A 40 -22.44 3.77 -14.05
C THR A 40 -21.00 3.46 -14.48
N ALA A 41 -20.81 3.04 -15.73
CA ALA A 41 -19.49 2.69 -16.25
C ALA A 41 -18.49 3.83 -16.04
N GLY A 42 -17.27 3.49 -15.62
CA GLY A 42 -16.23 4.45 -15.26
C GLY A 42 -16.41 5.09 -13.87
N LYS A 43 -17.49 4.79 -13.13
CA LYS A 43 -17.76 5.30 -11.77
C LYS A 43 -17.89 4.19 -10.72
N ASN A 44 -17.50 2.96 -11.06
CA ASN A 44 -17.64 1.79 -10.18
C ASN A 44 -16.39 1.49 -9.34
N GLN A 45 -15.41 2.38 -9.31
CA GLN A 45 -14.07 2.13 -8.76
C GLN A 45 -14.04 1.85 -7.25
N THR A 46 -15.03 2.34 -6.50
CA THR A 46 -15.11 2.11 -5.06
C THR A 46 -15.94 0.87 -4.69
N ARG A 47 -16.53 0.20 -5.68
CA ARG A 47 -17.26 -1.04 -5.43
C ARG A 47 -16.31 -2.21 -5.24
N ILE A 48 -16.60 -3.02 -4.23
CA ILE A 48 -15.81 -4.22 -3.95
C ILE A 48 -15.97 -5.22 -5.10
N THR A 49 -14.86 -5.77 -5.56
CA THR A 49 -14.79 -6.73 -6.66
C THR A 49 -14.32 -8.11 -6.17
N LYS A 50 -14.41 -9.12 -7.04
CA LYS A 50 -13.81 -10.44 -6.83
C LYS A 50 -12.31 -10.32 -6.46
N MET A 51 -11.59 -9.42 -7.12
CA MET A 51 -10.16 -9.19 -6.86
C MET A 51 -9.90 -8.73 -5.42
N ALA A 52 -10.73 -7.80 -4.91
CA ALA A 52 -10.61 -7.34 -3.52
C ALA A 52 -10.93 -8.47 -2.53
N ALA A 53 -11.97 -9.27 -2.79
CA ALA A 53 -12.33 -10.40 -1.94
C ALA A 53 -11.22 -11.46 -1.89
N LEU A 54 -10.61 -11.80 -3.03
CA LEU A 54 -9.46 -12.73 -3.10
C LEU A 54 -8.23 -12.18 -2.38
N GLY A 55 -7.93 -10.90 -2.55
CA GLY A 55 -6.82 -10.24 -1.86
C GLY A 55 -6.98 -10.29 -0.34
N TYR A 56 -8.18 -10.01 0.17
CA TYR A 56 -8.47 -10.12 1.60
C TYR A 56 -8.51 -11.57 2.10
N LEU A 57 -8.98 -12.51 1.30
CA LEU A 57 -8.93 -13.94 1.61
C LEU A 57 -7.49 -14.41 1.79
N GLY A 58 -6.63 -14.10 0.81
CA GLY A 58 -5.20 -14.43 0.88
C GLY A 58 -4.52 -13.78 2.08
N LYS A 59 -4.79 -12.50 2.33
CA LYS A 59 -4.25 -11.77 3.48
C LYS A 59 -4.70 -12.39 4.81
N ASN A 60 -5.97 -12.74 4.96
CA ASN A 60 -6.49 -13.39 6.16
C ASN A 60 -5.76 -14.70 6.46
N TYR A 61 -5.59 -15.55 5.45
CA TYR A 61 -4.83 -16.79 5.61
C TYR A 61 -3.34 -16.58 5.88
N LEU A 62 -2.73 -15.58 5.24
CA LEU A 62 -1.31 -15.24 5.46
C LEU A 62 -1.06 -14.83 6.92
N TYR A 63 -1.94 -14.01 7.49
CA TYR A 63 -1.85 -13.65 8.90
C TYR A 63 -2.08 -14.86 9.80
N ALA A 64 -3.10 -15.69 9.53
CA ALA A 64 -3.35 -16.89 10.32
C ALA A 64 -2.20 -17.91 10.25
N GLY A 65 -1.48 -17.91 9.13
CA GLY A 65 -0.27 -18.75 8.94
C GLY A 65 0.99 -18.17 9.54
N SER A 66 1.00 -16.91 9.98
CA SER A 66 2.21 -16.26 10.51
C SER A 66 2.66 -16.85 11.83
N PRO A 67 3.99 -16.86 12.14
CA PRO A 67 4.50 -17.37 13.42
C PRO A 67 3.87 -16.69 14.63
N LEU A 68 3.66 -15.35 14.56
CA LEU A 68 3.07 -14.58 15.64
C LEU A 68 1.65 -15.06 15.97
N MET A 69 0.78 -15.16 14.96
CA MET A 69 -0.62 -15.54 15.19
C MET A 69 -0.76 -17.03 15.50
N ASN A 70 0.10 -17.86 14.93
CA ASN A 70 0.16 -19.28 15.27
C ASN A 70 0.59 -19.49 16.71
N LYS A 71 1.61 -18.74 17.19
CA LYS A 71 2.03 -18.74 18.60
C LYS A 71 0.90 -18.35 19.55
N MET A 72 0.18 -17.29 19.22
CA MET A 72 -0.95 -16.83 20.03
C MET A 72 -2.09 -17.86 20.08
N ALA A 73 -2.31 -18.59 19.01
CA ALA A 73 -3.41 -19.55 18.90
C ALA A 73 -3.04 -20.96 19.43
N THR A 74 -1.80 -21.40 19.30
CA THR A 74 -1.37 -22.79 19.54
C THR A 74 -0.17 -22.92 20.49
N GLY A 75 0.47 -21.82 20.86
CA GLY A 75 1.74 -21.80 21.59
C GLY A 75 2.99 -22.07 20.73
N LYS A 76 2.84 -22.39 19.45
CA LYS A 76 3.96 -22.73 18.55
C LYS A 76 4.37 -21.53 17.70
N GLU A 77 5.60 -21.08 17.85
CA GLU A 77 6.20 -19.97 17.08
C GLU A 77 6.80 -20.48 15.76
N GLU A 78 5.93 -20.96 14.89
CA GLU A 78 6.30 -21.48 13.57
C GLU A 78 5.23 -21.11 12.54
N TYR A 79 5.56 -21.16 11.26
CA TYR A 79 4.57 -20.99 10.19
C TYR A 79 3.57 -22.14 10.19
N ASN A 80 2.29 -21.82 10.16
CA ASN A 80 1.25 -22.80 9.87
C ASN A 80 1.17 -23.01 8.35
N LYS A 81 1.82 -24.06 7.86
CA LYS A 81 1.96 -24.37 6.44
C LYS A 81 0.60 -24.50 5.73
N ALA A 82 -0.41 -25.04 6.40
CA ALA A 82 -1.75 -25.22 5.81
C ALA A 82 -2.40 -23.86 5.50
N TYR A 83 -2.28 -22.87 6.38
CA TYR A 83 -2.79 -21.53 6.12
C TYR A 83 -1.94 -20.80 5.09
N CYS A 84 -0.62 -20.98 5.10
CA CYS A 84 0.24 -20.40 4.07
C CYS A 84 -0.10 -20.94 2.67
N GLN A 85 -0.39 -22.25 2.57
CA GLN A 85 -0.84 -22.87 1.32
C GLN A 85 -2.18 -22.26 0.84
N LYS A 86 -3.17 -22.16 1.70
CA LYS A 86 -4.45 -21.51 1.37
C LYS A 86 -4.29 -20.05 0.97
N ALA A 87 -3.36 -19.33 1.58
CA ALA A 87 -3.02 -17.96 1.18
C ALA A 87 -2.46 -17.92 -0.24
N ALA A 88 -1.51 -18.81 -0.55
CA ALA A 88 -0.92 -18.91 -1.88
C ALA A 88 -1.98 -19.28 -2.95
N GLU A 89 -2.91 -20.18 -2.64
CA GLU A 89 -4.00 -20.57 -3.54
C GLU A 89 -4.92 -19.37 -3.85
N ALA A 90 -5.35 -18.63 -2.83
CA ALA A 90 -6.23 -17.47 -3.02
C ALA A 90 -5.57 -16.34 -3.81
N LEU A 91 -4.29 -16.03 -3.50
CA LEU A 91 -3.52 -15.03 -4.22
C LEU A 91 -3.14 -15.52 -5.63
N GLY A 92 -2.89 -16.81 -5.81
CA GLY A 92 -2.67 -17.44 -7.11
C GLY A 92 -3.88 -17.34 -8.03
N GLU A 93 -5.09 -17.58 -7.51
CA GLU A 93 -6.34 -17.36 -8.27
C GLU A 93 -6.44 -15.89 -8.74
N MET A 94 -6.12 -14.94 -7.85
CA MET A 94 -6.12 -13.52 -8.19
C MET A 94 -5.09 -13.20 -9.31
N LEU A 95 -3.88 -13.70 -9.20
CA LEU A 95 -2.83 -13.50 -10.21
C LEU A 95 -3.19 -14.13 -11.56
N ALA A 96 -3.80 -15.32 -11.56
CA ALA A 96 -4.25 -15.96 -12.80
C ALA A 96 -5.29 -15.12 -13.56
N LEU A 97 -6.16 -14.39 -12.85
CA LEU A 97 -7.10 -13.46 -13.48
C LEU A 97 -6.39 -12.26 -14.12
N VAL A 98 -5.31 -11.78 -13.51
CA VAL A 98 -4.47 -10.71 -14.08
C VAL A 98 -3.74 -11.22 -15.31
N GLU A 99 -3.04 -12.33 -15.20
CA GLU A 99 -2.21 -12.91 -16.28
C GLU A 99 -3.02 -13.34 -17.51
N SER A 100 -4.26 -13.77 -17.30
CA SER A 100 -5.19 -14.11 -18.39
C SER A 100 -5.84 -12.90 -19.07
N GLY A 101 -5.55 -11.67 -18.60
CA GLY A 101 -6.11 -10.45 -19.17
C GLY A 101 -7.60 -10.23 -18.90
N GLN A 102 -8.17 -10.94 -17.93
CA GLN A 102 -9.59 -10.80 -17.57
C GLN A 102 -9.89 -9.54 -16.76
N THR A 103 -8.87 -8.81 -16.35
CA THR A 103 -8.97 -7.60 -15.55
C THR A 103 -7.94 -6.57 -15.98
N LYS A 104 -8.23 -5.30 -15.71
CA LYS A 104 -7.29 -4.18 -15.90
C LYS A 104 -6.32 -4.01 -14.72
N PHE A 105 -6.44 -4.81 -13.67
CA PHE A 105 -5.50 -4.76 -12.56
C PHE A 105 -4.13 -5.27 -12.98
N GLY A 106 -3.08 -4.57 -12.56
CA GLY A 106 -1.70 -4.90 -12.87
C GLY A 106 -0.75 -3.91 -12.20
N LEU A 107 0.54 -4.20 -12.24
CA LEU A 107 1.55 -3.29 -11.70
C LEU A 107 1.77 -2.12 -12.66
N LEU A 108 1.82 -0.90 -12.13
CA LEU A 108 2.21 0.28 -12.89
C LEU A 108 3.68 0.18 -13.33
N PRO A 109 4.05 0.75 -14.48
CA PRO A 109 5.44 0.99 -14.79
C PRO A 109 6.09 1.79 -13.64
N PHE A 110 7.33 1.44 -13.26
CA PHE A 110 7.97 2.04 -12.08
C PHE A 110 8.04 3.58 -12.14
N LYS A 111 8.18 4.16 -13.33
CA LYS A 111 8.11 5.62 -13.53
C LYS A 111 6.79 6.26 -13.07
N GLU A 112 5.73 5.47 -12.96
CA GLU A 112 4.40 5.89 -12.51
C GLU A 112 4.08 5.41 -11.07
N TYR A 113 5.04 4.80 -10.37
CA TYR A 113 4.87 4.25 -9.03
C TYR A 113 4.20 5.22 -8.05
N SER A 114 4.58 6.50 -8.11
CA SER A 114 4.01 7.54 -7.25
C SER A 114 2.50 7.78 -7.47
N ALA A 115 1.94 7.35 -8.61
CA ALA A 115 0.50 7.45 -8.85
C ALA A 115 -0.34 6.66 -7.84
N ASN A 116 0.24 5.63 -7.22
CA ASN A 116 -0.42 4.87 -6.15
C ASN A 116 -0.73 5.72 -4.91
N PHE A 117 -0.01 6.82 -4.71
CA PHE A 117 -0.06 7.62 -3.48
C PHE A 117 -0.59 9.02 -3.70
N TYR A 118 -0.37 9.60 -4.88
CA TYR A 118 -0.62 11.02 -5.14
C TYR A 118 -1.85 11.29 -6.01
N THR A 119 -2.37 10.32 -6.70
CA THR A 119 -3.61 10.48 -7.44
C THR A 119 -4.80 10.44 -6.50
N ILE A 120 -5.03 11.57 -5.90
CA ILE A 120 -6.28 11.85 -5.22
C ILE A 120 -7.04 12.70 -6.19
N ASP A 121 -8.04 12.10 -6.76
CA ASP A 121 -8.69 12.77 -7.85
C ASP A 121 -10.08 13.22 -7.48
N GLN A 122 -10.28 14.52 -7.60
CA GLN A 122 -11.58 15.13 -7.65
C GLN A 122 -12.31 14.76 -8.94
N ASP A 123 -11.59 14.42 -10.00
CA ASP A 123 -12.12 14.14 -11.34
C ASP A 123 -12.39 12.65 -11.61
N GLY A 124 -12.38 11.81 -10.58
CA GLY A 124 -12.74 10.40 -10.70
C GLY A 124 -11.63 9.47 -11.16
N LYS A 125 -10.38 9.95 -11.30
CA LYS A 125 -9.23 9.07 -11.51
C LYS A 125 -8.95 8.28 -10.24
N MET A 126 -8.56 7.04 -10.40
CA MET A 126 -8.23 6.18 -9.28
C MET A 126 -6.76 6.34 -8.89
N ALA A 127 -6.47 6.34 -7.59
CA ALA A 127 -5.12 6.08 -7.14
C ALA A 127 -4.62 4.78 -7.80
N GLY A 128 -3.35 4.78 -8.23
CA GLY A 128 -2.76 3.63 -8.89
C GLY A 128 -3.25 3.37 -10.32
N GLN A 129 -3.83 4.34 -10.98
CA GLN A 129 -4.18 4.25 -12.39
C GLN A 129 -3.04 4.78 -13.27
N SER A 130 -2.68 4.04 -14.33
CA SER A 130 -1.70 4.48 -15.32
C SER A 130 -2.15 5.75 -16.05
N GLN A 131 -1.20 6.49 -16.62
CA GLN A 131 -1.50 7.73 -17.36
C GLN A 131 -2.43 7.50 -18.55
N ASP A 132 -2.31 6.34 -19.20
CA ASP A 132 -3.13 5.92 -20.34
C ASP A 132 -4.44 5.22 -19.92
N ASN A 133 -4.69 5.11 -18.61
CA ASN A 133 -5.85 4.44 -18.03
C ASN A 133 -5.96 2.92 -18.34
N SER A 134 -4.92 2.30 -18.86
CA SER A 134 -4.94 0.88 -19.23
C SER A 134 -4.76 -0.06 -18.05
N ILE A 135 -4.02 0.36 -17.02
CA ILE A 135 -3.67 -0.43 -15.84
C ILE A 135 -4.13 0.26 -14.58
N VAL A 136 -4.59 -0.51 -13.62
CA VAL A 136 -4.93 -0.07 -12.25
C VAL A 136 -4.21 -0.97 -11.26
N GLU A 137 -3.29 -0.42 -10.45
CA GLU A 137 -2.58 -1.18 -9.42
C GLU A 137 -3.35 -1.26 -8.11
N ALA A 138 -4.11 -0.22 -7.77
CA ALA A 138 -4.91 -0.20 -6.55
C ALA A 138 -6.18 -1.05 -6.70
N ILE A 139 -6.19 -2.23 -6.08
CA ILE A 139 -7.31 -3.20 -6.16
C ILE A 139 -8.56 -2.68 -5.44
N PHE A 140 -8.36 -2.01 -4.31
CA PHE A 140 -9.44 -1.45 -3.51
C PHE A 140 -8.98 -0.21 -2.76
N ARG A 141 -9.83 0.81 -2.76
CA ARG A 141 -9.64 2.01 -1.94
C ARG A 141 -10.97 2.46 -1.35
N GLY A 142 -10.90 3.15 -0.24
CA GLY A 142 -12.08 3.80 0.35
C GLY A 142 -12.60 4.92 -0.55
N PRO A 143 -13.87 5.30 -0.41
CA PRO A 143 -14.43 6.44 -1.11
C PRO A 143 -13.70 7.72 -0.69
N CYS A 144 -13.37 8.56 -1.67
CA CYS A 144 -12.95 9.93 -1.40
C CYS A 144 -14.20 10.79 -1.22
N TYR A 145 -14.30 11.47 -0.10
CA TYR A 145 -15.36 12.44 0.09
C TYR A 145 -14.98 13.73 -0.61
N GLY A 146 -15.85 14.22 -1.48
CA GLY A 146 -15.63 15.39 -2.33
C GLY A 146 -15.70 16.75 -1.62
N TRP A 147 -15.39 16.83 -0.33
CA TRP A 147 -15.24 18.09 0.35
C TRP A 147 -13.81 18.58 0.23
N ASN A 148 -13.59 19.89 0.28
CA ASN A 148 -12.29 20.57 0.09
C ASN A 148 -11.09 19.95 0.81
N ASP A 149 -11.34 19.03 1.69
CA ASP A 149 -10.38 18.37 2.55
C ASP A 149 -10.44 16.85 2.42
N THR A 150 -10.65 16.35 1.23
CA THR A 150 -10.73 14.89 0.97
C THR A 150 -9.56 14.08 1.50
N ASN A 151 -8.44 14.75 1.74
CA ASN A 151 -7.27 14.22 2.42
C ASN A 151 -7.09 14.77 3.80
N TRP A 152 -8.13 15.25 4.33
CA TRP A 152 -8.22 16.00 5.56
C TRP A 152 -7.08 15.73 6.55
N GLY A 153 -6.07 16.56 6.50
CA GLY A 153 -4.94 16.53 7.41
C GLY A 153 -3.95 15.36 7.25
N LEU A 154 -4.25 14.30 6.49
CA LEU A 154 -3.32 13.17 6.39
C LEU A 154 -2.04 13.58 5.67
N SER A 155 -2.13 14.22 4.51
CA SER A 155 -0.95 14.73 3.80
C SER A 155 -0.19 15.78 4.59
N LYS A 156 -0.85 16.49 5.51
CA LYS A 156 -0.27 17.50 6.39
C LYS A 156 0.31 16.93 7.68
N GLN A 157 0.22 15.61 7.87
CA GLN A 157 0.76 14.91 9.04
C GLN A 157 2.08 14.19 8.72
N PHE A 158 2.38 14.03 7.43
CA PHE A 158 3.59 13.38 6.96
C PHE A 158 4.54 14.43 6.36
N GLY A 159 5.82 14.31 6.62
CA GLY A 159 6.84 15.18 6.08
C GLY A 159 7.46 16.14 7.09
N ILE A 160 8.26 17.06 6.60
CA ILE A 160 8.97 18.04 7.41
C ILE A 160 8.02 19.11 7.98
N LYS A 161 8.44 19.74 9.06
CA LYS A 161 7.66 20.76 9.79
C LYS A 161 7.04 21.82 8.89
N ARG A 162 7.73 22.23 7.84
CA ARG A 162 7.27 23.25 6.89
C ARG A 162 5.98 22.87 6.16
N PHE A 163 5.80 21.56 5.85
CA PHE A 163 4.62 21.07 5.14
C PHE A 163 3.52 20.55 6.05
N THR A 164 3.79 20.49 7.35
CA THR A 164 2.84 19.99 8.33
C THR A 164 2.15 21.13 9.08
N TYR A 165 0.83 21.04 9.22
CA TYR A 165 0.01 22.10 9.80
C TYR A 165 0.29 22.36 11.29
N SER A 166 0.83 21.40 12.00
CA SER A 166 1.06 21.48 13.46
C SER A 166 2.36 20.81 13.89
N GLY A 167 3.37 20.84 13.06
CA GLY A 167 4.62 20.15 13.29
C GLY A 167 4.63 18.72 12.78
N VAL A 168 5.80 18.10 12.79
CA VAL A 168 6.00 16.73 12.34
C VAL A 168 5.26 15.79 13.29
N ARG A 169 4.28 15.05 12.77
CA ARG A 169 3.48 14.10 13.56
C ARG A 169 3.80 12.65 13.27
N SER A 170 4.21 12.36 12.05
CA SER A 170 4.44 10.98 11.62
C SER A 170 5.74 10.94 10.83
N MET A 171 6.72 10.24 11.36
CA MET A 171 7.99 9.98 10.71
C MET A 171 8.27 8.48 10.73
N PRO A 172 8.89 7.94 9.69
CA PRO A 172 9.34 6.57 9.71
C PRO A 172 10.44 6.41 10.75
N THR A 173 10.47 5.26 11.42
CA THR A 173 11.59 4.92 12.29
C THR A 173 12.83 4.61 11.46
N ALA A 174 14.03 4.79 12.03
CA ALA A 174 15.27 4.43 11.37
C ALA A 174 15.29 2.95 10.94
N ASN A 175 14.73 2.06 11.77
CA ASN A 175 14.61 0.64 11.42
C ASN A 175 13.76 0.43 10.16
N TYR A 176 12.64 1.13 10.03
CA TYR A 176 11.81 1.06 8.82
C TYR A 176 12.58 1.54 7.59
N VAL A 177 13.27 2.68 7.69
CA VAL A 177 14.10 3.23 6.62
C VAL A 177 15.19 2.26 6.19
N ASN A 178 15.75 1.49 7.12
CA ASN A 178 16.79 0.51 6.86
C ASN A 178 16.28 -0.76 6.14
N TYR A 179 14.97 -1.02 6.10
CA TYR A 179 14.40 -2.09 5.28
C TYR A 179 14.47 -1.81 3.77
N TYR A 180 14.58 -0.56 3.37
CA TYR A 180 14.96 -0.26 1.99
C TYR A 180 16.42 -0.66 1.80
N GLY A 181 16.67 -1.65 0.98
CA GLY A 181 18.02 -2.13 0.67
C GLY A 181 18.78 -1.19 -0.27
N MET A 182 19.75 -1.75 -0.94
CA MET A 182 20.52 -1.09 -2.00
C MET A 182 19.88 -1.36 -3.37
N ALA A 183 20.24 -0.56 -4.37
CA ALA A 183 19.74 -0.70 -5.74
C ALA A 183 20.07 -2.06 -6.38
N ASN A 184 21.07 -2.77 -5.86
CA ASN A 184 21.43 -4.13 -6.28
C ASN A 184 20.55 -5.22 -5.63
N GLY A 185 19.54 -4.84 -4.83
CA GLY A 185 18.64 -5.75 -4.15
C GLY A 185 19.14 -6.33 -2.84
N LEU A 186 20.37 -6.02 -2.42
CA LEU A 186 20.94 -6.52 -1.17
C LEU A 186 20.50 -5.68 0.03
N PRO A 187 20.33 -6.30 1.20
CA PRO A 187 20.06 -5.56 2.43
C PRO A 187 21.30 -4.76 2.87
N LEU A 188 21.10 -3.68 3.62
CA LEU A 188 22.20 -2.81 4.10
C LEU A 188 23.22 -3.57 4.97
N THR A 189 22.80 -4.65 5.59
CA THR A 189 23.65 -5.47 6.48
C THR A 189 24.54 -6.45 5.73
N ASP A 190 24.31 -6.64 4.43
CA ASP A 190 25.14 -7.52 3.61
C ASP A 190 26.48 -6.83 3.32
N ALA A 191 27.59 -7.53 3.56
CA ALA A 191 28.94 -6.99 3.38
C ALA A 191 29.24 -6.64 1.91
N THR A 192 28.52 -7.23 0.96
CA THR A 192 28.70 -6.99 -0.48
C THR A 192 27.68 -6.00 -1.05
N SER A 193 26.82 -5.44 -0.20
CA SER A 193 25.76 -4.50 -0.59
C SER A 193 26.31 -3.18 -1.17
N GLY A 194 27.52 -2.79 -0.78
CA GLY A 194 28.09 -1.48 -1.14
C GLY A 194 27.52 -0.33 -0.30
N PHE A 195 26.84 -0.62 0.81
CA PHE A 195 26.30 0.40 1.70
C PHE A 195 27.42 1.22 2.38
N ASP A 196 27.38 2.53 2.20
CA ASP A 196 28.29 3.48 2.84
C ASP A 196 27.57 4.25 3.95
N LYS A 197 28.01 4.04 5.19
CA LYS A 197 27.44 4.73 6.37
C LYS A 197 27.70 6.25 6.37
N THR A 198 28.70 6.72 5.64
CA THR A 198 29.02 8.15 5.53
C THR A 198 28.16 8.86 4.49
N HIS A 199 27.58 8.09 3.56
CA HIS A 199 26.64 8.54 2.55
C HIS A 199 25.39 7.63 2.53
N PRO A 200 24.61 7.61 3.61
CA PRO A 200 23.59 6.58 3.85
C PRO A 200 22.41 6.61 2.86
N TRP A 201 22.30 7.67 2.10
CA TRP A 201 21.22 7.85 1.11
C TRP A 201 21.63 7.47 -0.32
N LYS A 202 22.93 7.20 -0.55
CA LYS A 202 23.45 6.92 -1.88
C LYS A 202 23.22 5.47 -2.29
N GLY A 203 22.81 5.26 -3.55
CA GLY A 203 22.68 3.93 -4.15
C GLY A 203 21.61 3.03 -3.51
N ARG A 204 20.60 3.62 -2.86
CA ARG A 204 19.51 2.90 -2.21
C ARG A 204 18.51 2.33 -3.23
N ASP A 205 17.67 1.42 -2.79
CA ASP A 205 16.51 0.95 -3.54
C ASP A 205 15.77 2.13 -4.18
N PRO A 206 15.40 2.08 -5.46
CA PRO A 206 14.70 3.18 -6.12
C PRO A 206 13.44 3.65 -5.41
N ARG A 207 12.70 2.75 -4.71
CA ARG A 207 11.51 3.10 -3.93
C ARG A 207 11.84 4.02 -2.75
N PHE A 208 13.03 3.89 -2.17
CA PHE A 208 13.50 4.79 -1.11
C PHE A 208 13.37 6.26 -1.51
N TYR A 209 13.77 6.61 -2.72
CA TYR A 209 13.72 7.99 -3.22
C TYR A 209 12.31 8.48 -3.56
N HIS A 210 11.31 7.60 -3.58
CA HIS A 210 9.91 7.97 -3.73
C HIS A 210 9.17 8.08 -2.39
N ASP A 211 9.57 7.26 -1.43
CA ASP A 211 8.80 7.06 -0.20
C ASP A 211 9.39 7.81 0.99
N ILE A 212 10.70 8.07 0.99
CA ILE A 212 11.44 8.61 2.14
C ILE A 212 12.04 9.96 1.78
N MET A 213 11.68 10.96 2.57
CA MET A 213 12.32 12.25 2.53
C MET A 213 13.61 12.22 3.37
N PHE A 214 14.74 12.57 2.78
CA PHE A 214 16.04 12.56 3.42
C PHE A 214 16.72 13.92 3.34
N ASP A 215 17.76 14.14 4.13
CA ASP A 215 18.48 15.41 4.17
C ASP A 215 19.08 15.77 2.82
N GLY A 216 18.86 17.03 2.40
CA GLY A 216 19.30 17.54 1.10
C GLY A 216 18.40 17.17 -0.09
N GLU A 217 17.32 16.45 0.12
CA GLU A 217 16.38 16.13 -0.96
C GLU A 217 15.56 17.34 -1.37
N LYS A 218 15.34 17.49 -2.69
CA LYS A 218 14.47 18.53 -3.24
C LYS A 218 13.00 18.13 -3.10
N THR A 219 12.31 18.78 -2.17
CA THR A 219 10.93 18.44 -1.80
C THR A 219 9.87 19.26 -2.52
N ILE A 220 10.24 20.41 -3.09
CA ILE A 220 9.32 21.30 -3.79
C ILE A 220 9.75 21.42 -5.25
N LYS A 221 8.84 21.03 -6.17
CA LYS A 221 8.97 21.26 -7.61
C LYS A 221 8.59 22.72 -7.94
N GLY A 222 9.31 23.34 -8.85
CA GLY A 222 9.01 24.69 -9.30
C GLY A 222 9.68 25.80 -8.50
N THR A 223 9.31 27.05 -8.78
CA THR A 223 9.86 28.25 -8.13
C THR A 223 8.91 28.76 -7.06
N LEU A 224 9.42 28.95 -5.85
CA LEU A 224 8.73 29.70 -4.82
C LEU A 224 9.03 31.18 -5.05
N LYS A 225 8.05 31.96 -5.47
CA LYS A 225 8.24 33.38 -5.74
C LYS A 225 8.55 34.11 -4.42
N GLY A 226 9.73 34.72 -4.36
CA GLY A 226 10.16 35.53 -3.19
C GLY A 226 10.75 34.75 -2.02
N GLU A 227 11.01 33.46 -2.15
CA GLU A 227 11.65 32.66 -1.11
C GLU A 227 13.06 32.17 -1.53
N ASP A 228 13.92 31.99 -0.55
CA ASP A 228 15.25 31.41 -0.73
C ASP A 228 15.15 30.00 -1.32
N GLU A 229 16.00 29.70 -2.29
CA GLU A 229 16.04 28.39 -2.93
C GLU A 229 16.33 27.24 -1.95
N ASN A 230 17.05 27.51 -0.87
CA ASN A 230 17.29 26.55 0.22
C ASN A 230 16.00 26.00 0.83
N TYR A 231 14.92 26.75 0.78
CA TYR A 231 13.62 26.29 1.24
C TYR A 231 12.97 25.17 0.41
N ARG A 232 13.54 24.84 -0.72
CA ARG A 232 13.08 23.72 -1.56
C ARG A 232 13.63 22.38 -1.14
N TYR A 233 14.65 22.38 -0.30
CA TYR A 233 15.35 21.18 0.13
C TYR A 233 14.97 20.83 1.56
N ALA A 234 14.90 19.55 1.84
CA ALA A 234 14.77 19.07 3.21
C ALA A 234 16.06 19.30 3.96
N ASN A 235 15.99 19.96 5.11
CA ASN A 235 17.11 20.22 5.98
C ASN A 235 16.85 19.52 7.31
N LEU A 236 17.24 18.25 7.44
CA LEU A 236 16.92 17.38 8.56
C LEU A 236 17.98 17.41 9.67
N TYR A 237 18.54 18.58 9.93
CA TYR A 237 19.52 18.83 11.00
C TYR A 237 18.96 19.81 12.04
N THR A 238 19.63 19.93 13.17
CA THR A 238 19.25 20.87 14.24
C THR A 238 19.25 22.30 13.70
N GLY A 239 18.08 22.95 13.75
CA GLY A 239 17.89 24.30 13.19
C GLY A 239 17.49 24.32 11.71
N GLY A 240 17.36 23.18 11.07
CA GLY A 240 16.81 23.05 9.71
C GLY A 240 15.28 23.19 9.66
N ASN A 241 14.69 22.97 8.45
CA ASN A 241 13.25 23.10 8.16
C ASN A 241 12.43 21.95 8.74
#